data_7c225da608e83fe014398c087cc50aa4
#
_entry.id   7c225da608e83fe014398c087cc50aa4
#
_cell.length_a   1.000
_cell.length_b   1.000
_cell.length_c   1.000
_cell.angle_alpha   90.00
_cell.angle_beta   90.00
_cell.angle_gamma   90.00
#
_symmetry.space_group_name_H-M   'P 1'
#
loop_
_entity.id
_entity.type
_entity.pdbx_description
1 polymer ?
#
loop_
_entity_poly.entity_id
_entity_poly.type
_entity_poly.pdbx_seq_one_letter_code
_entity_poly.pdbx_strand_id
1 'polypeptide(L)' 'MTDDRLYFRQLLAGRDFATADPIARQMVNFAYLIGDRVTGECVVVDPAYDVAGLAAIAEGDGMTISGALVTHYHPD' A
#
# COMPACT_ATOMS: atom_id res chain seq x y z
N MET A 1 -8.53 -15.10 -19.03
CA MET A 1 -7.57 -15.86 -18.23
C MET A 1 -7.09 -15.02 -17.06
N THR A 2 -7.10 -15.60 -15.88
CA THR A 2 -6.64 -14.89 -14.69
C THR A 2 -5.13 -15.03 -14.58
N ASP A 3 -4.44 -13.90 -14.37
CA ASP A 3 -3.01 -13.91 -14.15
C ASP A 3 -2.74 -14.03 -12.65
N ASP A 4 -2.41 -15.22 -12.19
CA ASP A 4 -2.16 -15.46 -10.77
C ASP A 4 -0.87 -14.83 -10.27
N ARG A 5 -0.04 -14.32 -11.17
CA ARG A 5 1.19 -13.63 -10.77
C ARG A 5 0.91 -12.21 -10.27
N LEU A 6 -0.11 -11.57 -10.80
CA LEU A 6 -0.38 -10.19 -10.42
C LEU A 6 -0.90 -10.10 -9.00
N TYR A 7 -0.21 -9.32 -8.19
CA TYR A 7 -0.65 -8.97 -6.86
C TYR A 7 -1.10 -7.51 -6.88
N PHE A 8 -2.34 -7.26 -6.46
CA PHE A 8 -2.88 -5.90 -6.44
C PHE A 8 -3.79 -5.73 -5.24
N ARG A 9 -3.56 -4.67 -4.47
CA ARG A 9 -4.47 -4.28 -3.39
C ARG A 9 -4.65 -2.78 -3.40
N GLN A 10 -5.89 -2.36 -3.19
CA GLN A 10 -6.24 -0.96 -2.95
C GLN A 10 -6.54 -0.83 -1.46
N LEU A 11 -5.85 0.10 -0.80
CA LEU A 11 -5.97 0.28 0.65
C LEU A 11 -6.35 1.72 0.94
N LEU A 12 -7.29 1.91 1.85
CA LEU A 12 -7.76 3.23 2.24
C LEU A 12 -7.14 3.61 3.57
N ALA A 13 -6.43 4.74 3.59
CA ALA A 13 -5.85 5.28 4.81
C ALA A 13 -6.96 5.60 5.81
N GLY A 14 -6.73 5.26 7.07
CA GLY A 14 -7.71 5.45 8.13
C GLY A 14 -8.67 4.30 8.30
N ARG A 15 -8.77 3.40 7.30
CA ARG A 15 -9.61 2.19 7.38
C ARG A 15 -8.76 0.93 7.37
N ASP A 16 -7.88 0.81 6.38
CA ASP A 16 -7.09 -0.41 6.18
C ASP A 16 -5.71 -0.30 6.82
N PHE A 17 -5.20 0.92 6.95
CA PHE A 17 -3.95 1.22 7.63
C PHE A 17 -4.06 2.63 8.20
N ALA A 18 -3.09 3.05 9.04
CA ALA A 18 -3.10 4.36 9.70
C ALA A 18 -4.41 4.58 10.47
N THR A 19 -4.94 3.52 11.08
CA THR A 19 -6.26 3.57 11.71
C THR A 19 -6.31 4.41 12.98
N ALA A 20 -5.15 4.70 13.57
CA ALA A 20 -5.05 5.52 14.77
C ALA A 20 -4.80 7.00 14.46
N ASP A 21 -4.63 7.36 13.18
CA ASP A 21 -4.33 8.72 12.78
C ASP A 21 -5.64 9.45 12.46
N PRO A 22 -6.02 10.48 13.26
CA PRO A 22 -7.29 11.19 13.01
C PRO A 22 -7.31 11.90 11.66
N ILE A 23 -6.16 12.38 11.18
CA ILE A 23 -6.10 13.05 9.89
C ILE A 23 -6.33 12.05 8.76
N ALA A 24 -5.68 10.89 8.85
CA ALA A 24 -5.86 9.83 7.85
C ALA A 24 -7.31 9.37 7.79
N ARG A 25 -7.99 9.34 8.93
CA ARG A 25 -9.40 8.91 8.99
C ARG A 25 -10.35 9.92 8.36
N GLN A 26 -9.97 11.19 8.31
CA GLN A 26 -10.79 12.25 7.74
C GLN A 26 -10.52 12.46 6.26
N MET A 27 -9.32 12.17 5.81
CA MET A 27 -8.91 12.36 4.42
C MET A 27 -9.16 11.08 3.63
N VAL A 28 -9.60 11.24 2.38
CA VAL A 28 -9.78 10.07 1.50
C VAL A 28 -8.51 9.92 0.68
N ASN A 29 -7.64 9.04 1.13
CA ASN A 29 -6.38 8.78 0.44
C ASN A 29 -6.20 7.28 0.26
N PHE A 30 -5.97 6.87 -0.98
CA PHE A 30 -5.73 5.48 -1.30
C PHE A 30 -4.25 5.24 -1.53
N ALA A 31 -3.78 4.09 -1.08
CA ALA A 31 -2.49 3.55 -1.44
C ALA A 31 -2.72 2.22 -2.14
N TYR A 32 -1.80 1.85 -3.01
CA TYR A 32 -1.92 0.61 -3.77
C TYR A 32 -0.66 -0.22 -3.59
N LEU A 33 -0.86 -1.53 -3.52
CA LEU A 33 0.25 -2.48 -3.56
C LEU A 33 0.14 -3.23 -4.87
N ILE A 34 1.21 -3.20 -5.66
CA ILE A 34 1.24 -3.84 -6.98
C ILE A 34 2.52 -4.66 -7.06
N GLY A 35 2.39 -5.92 -7.38
CA GLY A 35 3.57 -6.78 -7.39
C GLY A 35 3.41 -8.07 -8.16
N ASP A 36 4.36 -8.94 -7.93
CA ASP A 36 4.50 -10.23 -8.62
C ASP A 36 4.55 -11.33 -7.56
N ARG A 37 3.54 -12.20 -7.55
CA ARG A 37 3.46 -13.29 -6.58
C ARG A 37 4.55 -14.34 -6.77
N VAL A 38 5.14 -14.41 -7.97
CA VAL A 38 6.22 -15.37 -8.22
C VAL A 38 7.50 -14.93 -7.51
N THR A 39 7.84 -13.64 -7.61
CA THR A 39 9.04 -13.12 -6.94
C THR A 39 8.78 -12.76 -5.48
N GLY A 40 7.52 -12.50 -5.11
CA GLY A 40 7.18 -12.05 -3.78
C GLY A 40 7.49 -10.58 -3.53
N GLU A 41 7.74 -9.80 -4.58
CA GLU A 41 8.07 -8.39 -4.45
C GLU A 41 6.94 -7.51 -4.96
N CYS A 42 6.71 -6.39 -4.28
CA CYS A 42 5.72 -5.41 -4.71
C CYS A 42 6.23 -4.00 -4.49
N VAL A 43 5.59 -3.05 -5.17
CA VAL A 43 5.81 -1.63 -4.93
C VAL A 43 4.56 -1.06 -4.29
N VAL A 44 4.72 -0.02 -3.49
CA VAL A 44 3.60 0.72 -2.93
C VAL A 44 3.45 2.02 -3.70
N VAL A 45 2.21 2.35 -4.07
CA VAL A 45 1.88 3.57 -4.80
C VAL A 45 1.22 4.53 -3.82
N ASP A 46 1.74 5.74 -3.74
CA ASP A 46 1.27 6.82 -2.87
C ASP A 46 1.18 6.42 -1.40
N PRO A 47 2.29 5.92 -0.81
CA PRO A 47 2.30 5.64 0.62
C PRO A 47 2.13 6.93 1.42
N ALA A 48 1.29 6.88 2.43
CA ALA A 48 1.04 8.03 3.27
C ALA A 48 0.73 7.56 4.69
N TYR A 49 1.05 8.39 5.67
CA TYR A 49 0.70 8.25 7.09
C TYR A 49 1.40 7.09 7.81
N ASP A 50 1.29 5.87 7.31
CA ASP A 50 1.72 4.69 8.07
C ASP A 50 2.37 3.67 7.14
N VAL A 51 3.64 3.90 6.82
CA VAL A 51 4.39 2.99 5.93
C VAL A 51 4.58 1.63 6.61
N ALA A 52 4.79 1.62 7.93
CA ALA A 52 4.96 0.36 8.66
C ALA A 52 3.68 -0.49 8.58
N GLY A 53 2.51 0.13 8.65
CA GLY A 53 1.24 -0.57 8.50
C GLY A 53 1.07 -1.16 7.11
N LEU A 54 1.47 -0.41 6.08
CA LEU A 54 1.44 -0.92 4.70
C LEU A 54 2.39 -2.11 4.54
N ALA A 55 3.59 -2.03 5.11
CA ALA A 55 4.54 -3.13 5.05
C ALA A 55 3.99 -4.37 5.74
N ALA A 56 3.33 -4.20 6.88
CA ALA A 56 2.73 -5.32 7.60
C ALA A 56 1.64 -6.01 6.78
N ILE A 57 0.83 -5.22 6.05
CA ILE A 57 -0.20 -5.78 5.19
C ILE A 57 0.44 -6.61 4.07
N ALA A 58 1.47 -6.06 3.41
CA ALA A 58 2.16 -6.77 2.35
C ALA A 58 2.77 -8.08 2.88
N GLU A 59 3.42 -8.04 4.04
CA GLU A 59 4.01 -9.23 4.63
C GLU A 59 2.96 -10.28 4.97
N GLY A 60 1.80 -9.85 5.46
CA GLY A 60 0.70 -10.76 5.72
C GLY A 60 0.19 -11.44 4.45
N ASP A 61 0.39 -10.82 3.30
CA ASP A 61 0.03 -11.38 2.00
C ASP A 61 1.19 -12.16 1.37
N GLY A 62 2.30 -12.33 2.07
CA GLY A 62 3.48 -13.03 1.56
C GLY A 62 4.33 -12.20 0.62
N MET A 63 4.19 -10.87 0.67
CA MET A 63 4.89 -9.96 -0.23
C MET A 63 5.87 -9.09 0.54
N THR A 64 6.90 -8.62 -0.15
CA THR A 64 7.88 -7.68 0.39
C THR A 64 7.87 -6.41 -0.45
N ILE A 65 7.76 -5.25 0.20
CA ILE A 65 7.81 -3.97 -0.51
C ILE A 65 9.24 -3.69 -0.90
N SER A 66 9.49 -3.55 -2.21
CA SER A 66 10.83 -3.30 -2.75
C SER A 66 10.99 -1.89 -3.33
N GLY A 67 9.91 -1.12 -3.38
CA GLY A 67 9.98 0.24 -3.90
C GLY A 67 8.70 1.00 -3.68
N ALA A 68 8.73 2.30 -3.99
CA ALA A 68 7.59 3.17 -3.84
C ALA A 68 7.47 4.10 -5.03
N LEU A 69 6.23 4.37 -5.45
CA LEU A 69 5.90 5.34 -6.49
C LEU A 69 4.99 6.40 -5.91
N VAL A 70 5.26 7.65 -6.26
CA VAL A 70 4.46 8.78 -5.79
C VAL A 70 3.83 9.44 -7.00
N THR A 71 2.50 9.43 -7.06
CA THR A 71 1.76 10.06 -8.17
C THR A 71 1.36 11.49 -7.82
N HIS A 72 1.37 11.84 -6.53
CA HIS A 72 1.05 13.18 -6.04
C HIS A 72 2.21 13.73 -5.26
N TYR A 73 2.42 15.03 -5.36
CA TYR A 73 3.38 15.72 -4.53
C TYR A 73 2.66 16.30 -3.31
N HIS A 74 3.14 15.94 -2.12
CA HIS A 74 2.63 16.47 -0.86
C HIS A 74 3.66 17.42 -0.29
N PRO A 75 3.40 18.72 -0.27
CA PRO A 75 4.43 19.71 0.05
C PRO A 75 4.76 19.87 1.53
N ASP A 76 4.18 19.09 2.39
CA ASP A 76 4.48 19.20 3.83
C ASP A 76 5.45 18.13 4.34
#